data_c9da4f86f198540a75b777ee7156b9e2
#
_entry.id   c9da4f86f198540a75b777ee7156b9e2
#
_cell.length_a   1.000
_cell.length_b   1.000
_cell.length_c   1.000
_cell.angle_alpha   90.00
_cell.angle_beta   90.00
_cell.angle_gamma   90.00
#
_symmetry.space_group_name_H-M   'P 1'
#
loop_
_entity.id
_entity.type
_entity.pdbx_description
1 polymer ?
#
loop_
_entity_poly.entity_id
_entity_poly.type
_entity_poly.pdbx_seq_one_letter_code
_entity_poly.pdbx_strand_id
1 'polypeptide(L)'
;MFRSVWGATAAKPKPTPPGTARASVIVPLYNHRAYVVDAVRSALAQGPILREVIVVDDGSTDGSARALLAACGEDSRLVFWSQPNRGAHAAINAGLLRATGEMLFILNSDDVYAPGRLDALVATLDADPGADIAVAGLRFIDGTGATVANPWYEEALEFYRGCEDLGTALVNGNFVMTTSNLALRRSVLGKVGLFSPWRYAHDLDFLLRSLAHGGRVALLMEKPLLSYRIHPANTIKEDHGAVRLEWVAVAASYLDAILTGPAPVEWARLTEFTAVLERHSLLRGVQLCLAHLRRYPGGMGLQNGAMLAEPVFLAALQRCI
;
A
#
# COMPACT_ATOMS: atom_id res chain seq x y z
N MET A 1 27.90 -26.63 -14.25
CA MET A 1 26.71 -27.52 -14.36
C MET A 1 25.94 -27.41 -13.04
N PHE A 2 25.17 -26.32 -12.86
CA PHE A 2 24.34 -26.12 -11.67
C PHE A 2 22.94 -26.67 -11.96
N ARG A 3 22.62 -27.83 -11.39
CA ARG A 3 21.26 -28.38 -11.41
C ARG A 3 20.35 -27.50 -10.56
N SER A 4 19.24 -27.08 -11.15
CA SER A 4 18.13 -26.39 -10.49
C SER A 4 17.58 -27.22 -9.33
N VAL A 5 17.74 -26.74 -8.10
CA VAL A 5 17.22 -27.38 -6.87
C VAL A 5 15.80 -26.92 -6.53
N TRP A 6 15.11 -26.27 -7.44
CA TRP A 6 13.80 -25.64 -7.17
C TRP A 6 12.65 -26.27 -7.95
N GLY A 7 12.57 -27.59 -7.86
CA GLY A 7 11.44 -28.39 -8.36
C GLY A 7 10.51 -28.90 -7.26
N ALA A 8 10.39 -28.22 -6.12
CA ALA A 8 9.38 -28.58 -5.13
C ALA A 8 8.06 -27.91 -5.52
N THR A 9 7.16 -28.67 -6.14
CA THR A 9 5.74 -28.33 -6.22
C THR A 9 5.22 -28.11 -4.80
N ALA A 10 4.92 -26.84 -4.46
CA ALA A 10 4.30 -26.50 -3.19
C ALA A 10 3.04 -27.35 -3.02
N ALA A 11 2.99 -28.16 -1.96
CA ALA A 11 1.82 -28.93 -1.60
C ALA A 11 0.64 -27.96 -1.45
N LYS A 12 -0.47 -28.23 -2.14
CA LYS A 12 -1.70 -27.46 -1.99
C LYS A 12 -2.13 -27.50 -0.54
N PRO A 13 -2.44 -26.35 0.10
CA PRO A 13 -2.91 -26.32 1.48
C PRO A 13 -4.16 -27.20 1.62
N LYS A 14 -4.24 -27.95 2.73
CA LYS A 14 -5.43 -28.74 3.06
C LYS A 14 -6.64 -27.82 3.12
N PRO A 15 -7.79 -28.22 2.56
CA PRO A 15 -8.99 -27.39 2.58
C PRO A 15 -9.43 -27.13 4.03
N THR A 16 -9.46 -25.87 4.41
CA THR A 16 -10.08 -25.37 5.63
C THR A 16 -11.60 -25.48 5.50
N PRO A 17 -12.36 -25.71 6.58
CA PRO A 17 -13.82 -25.81 6.51
C PRO A 17 -14.42 -24.59 5.79
N PRO A 18 -15.43 -24.79 4.93
CA PRO A 18 -16.05 -23.68 4.23
C PRO A 18 -16.69 -22.70 5.24
N GLY A 19 -16.30 -21.44 5.20
CA GLY A 19 -16.93 -20.34 5.94
C GLY A 19 -16.05 -19.53 6.90
N THR A 20 -14.89 -20.02 7.33
CA THR A 20 -14.07 -19.29 8.33
C THR A 20 -12.81 -18.62 7.75
N ALA A 21 -12.10 -19.28 6.86
CA ALA A 21 -10.84 -18.78 6.32
C ALA A 21 -11.07 -17.89 5.07
N ARG A 22 -11.20 -16.58 5.31
CA ARG A 22 -11.56 -15.58 4.29
C ARG A 22 -10.38 -14.71 3.84
N ALA A 23 -9.31 -14.61 4.63
CA ALA A 23 -8.25 -13.64 4.44
C ALA A 23 -6.99 -14.25 3.81
N SER A 24 -6.48 -13.66 2.73
CA SER A 24 -5.13 -13.88 2.21
C SER A 24 -4.24 -12.71 2.60
N VAL A 25 -3.05 -12.96 3.15
CA VAL A 25 -2.04 -11.95 3.47
C VAL A 25 -0.92 -12.04 2.44
N ILE A 26 -0.65 -10.95 1.74
CA ILE A 26 0.41 -10.81 0.73
C ILE A 26 1.62 -10.13 1.37
N VAL A 27 2.79 -10.76 1.30
CA VAL A 27 4.04 -10.24 1.86
C VAL A 27 5.06 -10.04 0.74
N PRO A 28 5.27 -8.80 0.26
CA PRO A 28 6.39 -8.49 -0.62
C PRO A 28 7.68 -8.57 0.18
N LEU A 29 8.64 -9.35 -0.28
CA LEU A 29 9.92 -9.54 0.39
C LEU A 29 11.08 -9.07 -0.48
N TYR A 30 11.92 -8.16 0.05
CA TYR A 30 13.19 -7.80 -0.57
C TYR A 30 14.21 -7.38 0.48
N ASN A 31 15.25 -8.20 0.69
CA ASN A 31 16.38 -7.91 1.58
C ASN A 31 16.00 -7.51 3.02
N HIS A 32 15.04 -8.21 3.63
CA HIS A 32 14.58 -8.00 4.99
C HIS A 32 14.86 -9.21 5.90
N ARG A 33 16.06 -9.79 5.81
CA ARG A 33 16.46 -10.97 6.61
C ARG A 33 16.26 -10.81 8.11
N ALA A 34 16.45 -9.59 8.62
CA ALA A 34 16.30 -9.31 10.06
C ALA A 34 14.83 -9.29 10.52
N TYR A 35 13.88 -9.10 9.62
CA TYR A 35 12.49 -8.78 9.97
C TYR A 35 11.45 -9.76 9.44
N VAL A 36 11.72 -10.39 8.27
CA VAL A 36 10.71 -11.19 7.55
C VAL A 36 10.11 -12.32 8.38
N VAL A 37 10.88 -12.94 9.26
CA VAL A 37 10.40 -14.03 10.12
C VAL A 37 9.35 -13.53 11.09
N ASP A 38 9.58 -12.37 11.72
CA ASP A 38 8.62 -11.77 12.65
C ASP A 38 7.35 -11.30 11.91
N ALA A 39 7.52 -10.68 10.75
CA ALA A 39 6.41 -10.27 9.90
C ALA A 39 5.49 -11.46 9.55
N VAL A 40 6.05 -12.53 8.98
CA VAL A 40 5.29 -13.71 8.55
C VAL A 40 4.67 -14.45 9.74
N ARG A 41 5.39 -14.60 10.86
CA ARG A 41 4.83 -15.19 12.09
C ARG A 41 3.64 -14.40 12.62
N SER A 42 3.70 -13.07 12.58
CA SER A 42 2.59 -12.21 12.99
C SER A 42 1.33 -12.41 12.14
N ALA A 43 1.52 -12.65 10.82
CA ALA A 43 0.41 -12.99 9.93
C ALA A 43 -0.12 -14.41 10.16
N LEU A 44 0.75 -15.40 10.33
CA LEU A 44 0.36 -16.79 10.59
C LEU A 44 -0.37 -16.95 11.94
N ALA A 45 -0.12 -16.06 12.90
CA ALA A 45 -0.76 -16.05 14.22
C ALA A 45 -2.19 -15.45 14.22
N GLN A 46 -2.74 -15.01 13.10
CA GLN A 46 -4.04 -14.32 13.02
C GLN A 46 -5.28 -15.23 13.15
N GLY A 47 -5.10 -16.48 13.54
CA GLY A 47 -6.22 -17.37 13.85
C GLY A 47 -6.92 -17.97 12.61
N PRO A 48 -8.16 -18.47 12.78
CA PRO A 48 -8.85 -19.28 11.75
C PRO A 48 -9.34 -18.47 10.55
N ILE A 49 -9.44 -17.15 10.66
CA ILE A 49 -9.82 -16.27 9.56
C ILE A 49 -8.76 -16.24 8.47
N LEU A 50 -7.50 -16.52 8.83
CA LEU A 50 -6.39 -16.59 7.89
C LEU A 50 -6.50 -17.84 7.01
N ARG A 51 -6.57 -17.64 5.71
CA ARG A 51 -6.56 -18.69 4.69
C ARG A 51 -5.14 -19.07 4.28
N GLU A 52 -4.31 -18.07 3.99
CA GLU A 52 -2.96 -18.22 3.47
C GLU A 52 -2.11 -16.97 3.70
N VAL A 53 -0.81 -17.15 3.79
CA VAL A 53 0.21 -16.10 3.72
C VAL A 53 1.02 -16.33 2.46
N ILE A 54 0.99 -15.38 1.56
CA ILE A 54 1.62 -15.44 0.25
C ILE A 54 2.85 -14.54 0.27
N VAL A 55 4.04 -15.12 0.34
CA VAL A 55 5.31 -14.38 0.30
C VAL A 55 5.86 -14.39 -1.11
N VAL A 56 6.08 -13.19 -1.66
CA VAL A 56 6.70 -12.99 -2.96
C VAL A 56 8.07 -12.38 -2.73
N ASP A 57 9.12 -13.18 -2.87
CA ASP A 57 10.50 -12.72 -2.80
C ASP A 57 10.90 -12.05 -4.12
N ASP A 58 11.13 -10.75 -4.07
CA ASP A 58 11.47 -9.92 -5.23
C ASP A 58 12.99 -9.91 -5.50
N GLY A 59 13.61 -11.08 -5.44
CA GLY A 59 15.01 -11.28 -5.77
C GLY A 59 15.97 -10.91 -4.63
N SER A 60 15.65 -11.26 -3.38
CA SER A 60 16.51 -11.02 -2.23
C SER A 60 17.86 -11.74 -2.35
N THR A 61 18.93 -11.06 -1.93
CA THR A 61 20.31 -11.56 -1.94
C THR A 61 20.93 -11.71 -0.54
N ASP A 62 20.25 -11.22 0.51
CA ASP A 62 20.74 -11.17 1.90
C ASP A 62 20.48 -12.46 2.70
N GLY A 63 19.82 -13.46 2.09
CA GLY A 63 19.42 -14.70 2.74
C GLY A 63 18.04 -14.66 3.42
N SER A 64 17.21 -13.63 3.17
CA SER A 64 15.84 -13.50 3.66
C SER A 64 14.98 -14.74 3.37
N ALA A 65 14.96 -15.20 2.12
CA ALA A 65 14.19 -16.36 1.70
C ALA A 65 14.58 -17.63 2.50
N ARG A 66 15.88 -17.86 2.68
CA ARG A 66 16.40 -19.00 3.46
C ARG A 66 15.98 -18.90 4.94
N ALA A 67 16.11 -17.72 5.54
CA ALA A 67 15.73 -17.51 6.94
C ALA A 67 14.22 -17.75 7.15
N LEU A 68 13.38 -17.24 6.26
CA LEU A 68 11.94 -17.43 6.28
C LEU A 68 11.56 -18.89 6.19
N LEU A 69 12.05 -19.60 5.17
CA LEU A 69 11.69 -21.00 4.92
C LEU A 69 12.17 -21.92 6.05
N ALA A 70 13.34 -21.64 6.64
CA ALA A 70 13.81 -22.39 7.80
C ALA A 70 12.92 -22.19 9.05
N ALA A 71 12.32 -21.00 9.21
CA ALA A 71 11.55 -20.65 10.41
C ALA A 71 10.03 -20.92 10.29
N CYS A 72 9.48 -20.89 9.08
CA CYS A 72 8.04 -20.92 8.80
C CYS A 72 7.63 -21.89 7.69
N GLY A 73 8.58 -22.51 7.00
CA GLY A 73 8.30 -23.32 5.78
C GLY A 73 7.44 -24.57 6.00
N GLU A 74 7.29 -25.02 7.25
CA GLU A 74 6.43 -26.18 7.59
C GLU A 74 4.94 -25.79 7.75
N ASP A 75 4.60 -24.50 7.87
CA ASP A 75 3.20 -24.07 7.99
C ASP A 75 2.51 -24.24 6.63
N SER A 76 1.50 -25.10 6.55
CA SER A 76 0.77 -25.42 5.33
C SER A 76 0.02 -24.23 4.70
N ARG A 77 -0.15 -23.12 5.44
CA ARG A 77 -0.77 -21.87 4.96
C ARG A 77 0.23 -20.95 4.29
N LEU A 78 1.55 -21.20 4.45
CA LEU A 78 2.59 -20.40 3.81
C LEU A 78 2.77 -20.83 2.34
N VAL A 79 2.60 -19.87 1.43
CA VAL A 79 2.90 -20.00 0.00
C VAL A 79 4.08 -19.10 -0.31
N PHE A 80 5.13 -19.64 -0.90
CA PHE A 80 6.36 -18.89 -1.20
C PHE A 80 6.81 -19.09 -2.63
N TRP A 81 7.23 -18.03 -3.31
CA TRP A 81 8.04 -18.09 -4.54
C TRP A 81 8.91 -16.85 -4.69
N SER A 82 9.93 -16.95 -5.57
CA SER A 82 10.82 -15.85 -5.94
C SER A 82 10.58 -15.39 -7.37
N GLN A 83 10.84 -14.13 -7.61
CA GLN A 83 10.87 -13.50 -8.94
C GLN A 83 12.10 -12.59 -9.07
N PRO A 84 12.56 -12.23 -10.28
CA PRO A 84 13.51 -11.14 -10.46
C PRO A 84 12.97 -9.83 -9.88
N ASN A 85 13.84 -8.99 -9.29
CA ASN A 85 13.43 -7.72 -8.69
C ASN A 85 12.72 -6.82 -9.70
N ARG A 86 11.49 -6.43 -9.36
CA ARG A 86 10.61 -5.57 -10.15
C ARG A 86 9.92 -4.49 -9.29
N GLY A 87 10.31 -4.38 -8.02
CA GLY A 87 9.78 -3.44 -7.05
C GLY A 87 8.57 -3.96 -6.25
N ALA A 88 8.35 -3.34 -5.09
CA ALA A 88 7.33 -3.78 -4.13
C ALA A 88 5.93 -3.90 -4.76
N HIS A 89 5.51 -2.91 -5.57
CA HIS A 89 4.22 -2.96 -6.29
C HIS A 89 4.07 -4.22 -7.15
N ALA A 90 5.13 -4.66 -7.83
CA ALA A 90 5.09 -5.84 -8.68
C ALA A 90 4.97 -7.14 -7.86
N ALA A 91 5.69 -7.22 -6.73
CA ALA A 91 5.58 -8.33 -5.79
C ALA A 91 4.18 -8.40 -5.14
N ILE A 92 3.65 -7.25 -4.71
CA ILE A 92 2.27 -7.15 -4.20
C ILE A 92 1.27 -7.64 -5.25
N ASN A 93 1.35 -7.11 -6.47
CA ASN A 93 0.45 -7.47 -7.57
C ASN A 93 0.51 -8.97 -7.90
N ALA A 94 1.71 -9.55 -7.94
CA ALA A 94 1.90 -10.98 -8.17
C ALA A 94 1.23 -11.83 -7.07
N GLY A 95 1.30 -11.38 -5.81
CA GLY A 95 0.61 -11.99 -4.67
C GLY A 95 -0.90 -11.85 -4.76
N LEU A 96 -1.42 -10.66 -5.05
CA LEU A 96 -2.86 -10.38 -5.18
C LEU A 96 -3.51 -11.25 -6.26
N LEU A 97 -2.86 -11.43 -7.41
CA LEU A 97 -3.35 -12.26 -8.51
C LEU A 97 -3.43 -13.75 -8.14
N ARG A 98 -2.63 -14.21 -7.19
CA ARG A 98 -2.61 -15.61 -6.73
C ARG A 98 -3.46 -15.86 -5.50
N ALA A 99 -3.73 -14.83 -4.74
CA ALA A 99 -4.53 -14.93 -3.52
C ALA A 99 -5.90 -15.54 -3.82
N THR A 100 -6.41 -16.37 -2.90
CA THR A 100 -7.69 -17.08 -3.03
C THR A 100 -8.74 -16.60 -2.01
N GLY A 101 -8.34 -15.82 -1.02
CA GLY A 101 -9.23 -15.24 -0.01
C GLY A 101 -10.14 -14.17 -0.59
N GLU A 102 -11.27 -13.98 0.04
CA GLU A 102 -12.25 -12.92 -0.26
C GLU A 102 -11.74 -11.54 0.19
N MET A 103 -11.02 -11.52 1.31
CA MET A 103 -10.38 -10.34 1.88
C MET A 103 -8.87 -10.44 1.66
N LEU A 104 -8.28 -9.36 1.19
CA LEU A 104 -6.87 -9.27 0.82
C LEU A 104 -6.17 -8.30 1.76
N PHE A 105 -5.09 -8.74 2.37
CA PHE A 105 -4.26 -7.95 3.26
C PHE A 105 -2.85 -7.88 2.71
N ILE A 106 -2.17 -6.76 2.92
CA ILE A 106 -0.77 -6.61 2.56
C ILE A 106 0.03 -6.41 3.84
N LEU A 107 1.18 -7.06 3.95
CA LEU A 107 2.12 -6.89 5.05
C LEU A 107 3.52 -6.77 4.48
N ASN A 108 4.12 -5.60 4.56
CA ASN A 108 5.54 -5.43 4.20
C ASN A 108 6.40 -6.29 5.12
N SER A 109 7.47 -6.83 4.58
CA SER A 109 8.28 -7.84 5.27
C SER A 109 9.11 -7.32 6.46
N ASP A 110 8.99 -6.03 6.79
CA ASP A 110 9.57 -5.34 7.94
C ASP A 110 8.55 -4.92 9.02
N ASP A 111 7.25 -4.94 8.70
CA ASP A 111 6.16 -4.58 9.61
C ASP A 111 5.63 -5.80 10.40
N VAL A 112 4.80 -5.54 11.43
CA VAL A 112 4.26 -6.60 12.29
C VAL A 112 2.78 -6.37 12.57
N TYR A 113 1.93 -7.37 12.31
CA TYR A 113 0.52 -7.34 12.68
C TYR A 113 0.32 -7.55 14.18
N ALA A 114 -0.56 -6.76 14.79
CA ALA A 114 -1.03 -7.04 16.14
C ALA A 114 -2.02 -8.23 16.14
N PRO A 115 -2.14 -8.95 17.26
CA PRO A 115 -3.14 -10.03 17.40
C PRO A 115 -4.56 -9.52 17.12
N GLY A 116 -5.35 -10.32 16.38
CA GLY A 116 -6.75 -10.03 16.06
C GLY A 116 -6.96 -8.94 14.99
N ARG A 117 -5.89 -8.51 14.28
CA ARG A 117 -6.00 -7.49 13.23
C ARG A 117 -6.92 -7.94 12.10
N LEU A 118 -6.78 -9.17 11.61
CA LEU A 118 -7.59 -9.65 10.51
C LEU A 118 -9.08 -9.72 10.90
N ASP A 119 -9.37 -10.27 12.08
CA ASP A 119 -10.74 -10.35 12.59
C ASP A 119 -11.38 -8.95 12.73
N ALA A 120 -10.64 -8.00 13.29
CA ALA A 120 -11.14 -6.65 13.51
C ALA A 120 -11.46 -5.94 12.17
N LEU A 121 -10.55 -5.99 11.19
CA LEU A 121 -10.75 -5.31 9.91
C LEU A 121 -11.77 -6.01 9.02
N VAL A 122 -11.87 -7.34 9.06
CA VAL A 122 -12.94 -8.07 8.38
C VAL A 122 -14.29 -7.74 9.00
N ALA A 123 -14.41 -7.71 10.33
CA ALA A 123 -15.63 -7.30 10.99
C ALA A 123 -16.04 -5.85 10.65
N THR A 124 -15.07 -4.95 10.54
CA THR A 124 -15.30 -3.56 10.10
C THR A 124 -15.87 -3.50 8.68
N LEU A 125 -15.28 -4.26 7.76
CA LEU A 125 -15.79 -4.35 6.39
C LEU A 125 -17.17 -5.03 6.35
N ASP A 126 -17.40 -6.10 7.11
CA ASP A 126 -18.70 -6.79 7.13
C ASP A 126 -19.81 -5.90 7.70
N ALA A 127 -19.49 -5.03 8.66
CA ALA A 127 -20.43 -4.06 9.23
C ALA A 127 -20.79 -2.92 8.24
N ASP A 128 -19.89 -2.61 7.30
CA ASP A 128 -20.16 -1.63 6.22
C ASP A 128 -19.97 -2.28 4.84
N PRO A 129 -21.02 -2.89 4.27
CA PRO A 129 -20.95 -3.51 2.94
C PRO A 129 -20.58 -2.56 1.80
N GLY A 130 -20.72 -1.25 2.00
CA GLY A 130 -20.32 -0.22 1.05
C GLY A 130 -18.83 0.12 1.10
N ALA A 131 -18.10 -0.27 2.17
CA ALA A 131 -16.68 -0.06 2.26
C ALA A 131 -15.90 -1.09 1.44
N ASP A 132 -14.97 -0.64 0.63
CA ASP A 132 -14.08 -1.46 -0.19
C ASP A 132 -12.74 -1.75 0.50
N ILE A 133 -12.30 -0.83 1.36
CA ILE A 133 -11.02 -0.83 2.04
C ILE A 133 -11.26 -0.58 3.53
N ALA A 134 -10.49 -1.21 4.40
CA ALA A 134 -10.41 -0.86 5.81
C ALA A 134 -8.96 -0.65 6.23
N VAL A 135 -8.72 0.31 7.13
CA VAL A 135 -7.41 0.60 7.73
C VAL A 135 -7.55 0.74 9.23
N ALA A 136 -6.45 0.57 9.97
CA ALA A 136 -6.41 0.68 11.42
C ALA A 136 -5.39 1.71 11.87
N GLY A 137 -5.41 2.05 13.16
CA GLY A 137 -4.36 2.83 13.79
C GLY A 137 -3.01 2.11 13.75
N LEU A 138 -1.94 2.89 13.89
CA LEU A 138 -0.56 2.42 13.85
C LEU A 138 0.12 2.60 15.20
N ARG A 139 1.06 1.71 15.47
CA ARG A 139 2.12 1.89 16.44
C ARG A 139 3.45 1.88 15.69
N PHE A 140 4.38 2.72 16.10
CA PHE A 140 5.71 2.78 15.51
C PHE A 140 6.70 2.03 16.38
N ILE A 141 7.58 1.24 15.73
CA ILE A 141 8.66 0.51 16.37
C ILE A 141 9.97 0.79 15.65
N ASP A 142 11.09 0.74 16.34
CA ASP A 142 12.41 0.81 15.73
C ASP A 142 12.90 -0.55 15.19
N GLY A 143 14.14 -0.60 14.69
CA GLY A 143 14.75 -1.83 14.17
C GLY A 143 14.88 -2.95 15.22
N THR A 144 14.82 -2.65 16.52
CA THR A 144 14.86 -3.63 17.62
C THR A 144 13.46 -4.09 18.06
N GLY A 145 12.40 -3.41 17.60
CA GLY A 145 11.02 -3.64 18.01
C GLY A 145 10.57 -2.77 19.20
N ALA A 146 11.41 -1.86 19.70
CA ALA A 146 11.03 -0.92 20.74
C ALA A 146 10.09 0.16 20.19
N THR A 147 9.08 0.55 20.97
CA THR A 147 8.12 1.60 20.57
C THR A 147 8.81 2.95 20.48
N VAL A 148 8.51 3.67 19.40
CA VAL A 148 9.00 5.03 19.15
C VAL A 148 7.84 5.97 18.81
N ALA A 149 7.98 7.26 19.09
CA ALA A 149 7.01 8.27 18.70
C ALA A 149 7.17 8.64 17.22
N ASN A 150 6.07 9.06 16.58
CA ASN A 150 6.08 9.64 15.24
C ASN A 150 5.21 10.91 15.22
N PRO A 151 5.79 12.09 15.55
CA PRO A 151 5.04 13.34 15.58
C PRO A 151 4.36 13.70 14.26
N TRP A 152 4.98 13.36 13.13
CA TRP A 152 4.39 13.61 11.82
C TRP A 152 3.07 12.84 11.63
N TYR A 153 2.99 11.61 12.12
CA TYR A 153 1.77 10.81 12.06
C TYR A 153 0.65 11.42 12.89
N GLU A 154 0.97 11.89 14.09
CA GLU A 154 0.01 12.55 14.98
C GLU A 154 -0.52 13.85 14.35
N GLU A 155 0.36 14.64 13.73
CA GLU A 155 -0.02 15.87 13.01
C GLU A 155 -0.93 15.55 11.81
N ALA A 156 -0.62 14.51 11.04
CA ALA A 156 -1.43 14.07 9.90
C ALA A 156 -2.82 13.59 10.35
N LEU A 157 -2.90 12.86 11.47
CA LEU A 157 -4.17 12.45 12.08
C LEU A 157 -4.99 13.62 12.61
N GLU A 158 -4.35 14.60 13.20
CA GLU A 158 -5.04 15.81 13.70
C GLU A 158 -5.64 16.59 12.54
N PHE A 159 -4.90 16.77 11.44
CA PHE A 159 -5.43 17.36 10.23
C PHE A 159 -6.64 16.56 9.69
N TYR A 160 -6.52 15.22 9.60
CA TYR A 160 -7.62 14.37 9.17
C TYR A 160 -8.89 14.54 10.00
N ARG A 161 -8.78 14.68 11.33
CA ARG A 161 -9.95 14.86 12.21
C ARG A 161 -10.71 16.17 11.95
N GLY A 162 -10.04 17.18 11.42
CA GLY A 162 -10.62 18.47 11.05
C GLY A 162 -11.00 18.59 9.57
N CYS A 163 -10.70 17.58 8.74
CA CYS A 163 -10.91 17.60 7.30
C CYS A 163 -12.14 16.75 6.91
N GLU A 164 -13.05 17.30 6.12
CA GLU A 164 -14.24 16.57 5.69
C GLU A 164 -13.96 15.59 4.54
N ASP A 165 -12.96 15.89 3.69
CA ASP A 165 -12.60 15.07 2.54
C ASP A 165 -11.39 14.17 2.83
N LEU A 166 -11.60 12.86 2.84
CA LEU A 166 -10.55 11.88 3.07
C LEU A 166 -9.41 11.99 2.02
N GLY A 167 -9.73 12.26 0.77
CA GLY A 167 -8.71 12.42 -0.27
C GLY A 167 -7.79 13.62 -0.02
N THR A 168 -8.37 14.75 0.39
CA THR A 168 -7.63 15.95 0.80
C THR A 168 -6.77 15.67 2.02
N ALA A 169 -7.30 14.98 3.03
CA ALA A 169 -6.55 14.60 4.23
C ALA A 169 -5.35 13.70 3.88
N LEU A 170 -5.53 12.72 3.00
CA LEU A 170 -4.45 11.83 2.53
C LEU A 170 -3.37 12.57 1.72
N VAL A 171 -3.76 13.57 0.92
CA VAL A 171 -2.80 14.42 0.20
C VAL A 171 -2.07 15.38 1.14
N ASN A 172 -2.70 15.86 2.22
CA ASN A 172 -2.00 16.64 3.23
C ASN A 172 -0.93 15.84 3.98
N GLY A 173 -1.25 14.57 4.30
CA GLY A 173 -0.34 13.66 4.96
C GLY A 173 -0.92 12.25 4.92
N ASN A 174 -0.24 11.33 4.25
CA ASN A 174 -0.69 9.94 4.14
C ASN A 174 -0.61 9.22 5.51
N PHE A 175 -1.59 9.48 6.39
CA PHE A 175 -1.67 8.85 7.71
C PHE A 175 -1.97 7.34 7.66
N VAL A 176 -2.32 6.78 6.50
CA VAL A 176 -2.36 5.33 6.30
C VAL A 176 -0.96 4.74 6.27
N MET A 177 0.05 5.53 5.90
CA MET A 177 1.51 5.31 6.00
C MET A 177 2.09 4.22 5.10
N THR A 178 1.38 3.16 4.82
CA THR A 178 1.98 1.94 4.27
C THR A 178 0.92 1.02 3.68
N THR A 179 1.28 0.25 2.66
CA THR A 179 0.44 -0.85 2.16
C THR A 179 0.12 -1.89 3.22
N SER A 180 0.97 -2.07 4.24
CA SER A 180 0.70 -2.99 5.36
C SER A 180 -0.57 -2.65 6.13
N ASN A 181 -1.05 -1.41 6.01
CA ASN A 181 -2.27 -0.98 6.69
C ASN A 181 -3.55 -1.28 5.90
N LEU A 182 -3.44 -1.75 4.67
CA LEU A 182 -4.60 -1.98 3.80
C LEU A 182 -5.22 -3.36 4.01
N ALA A 183 -6.52 -3.38 4.30
CA ALA A 183 -7.39 -4.54 4.18
C ALA A 183 -8.40 -4.26 3.06
N LEU A 184 -8.44 -5.11 2.05
CA LEU A 184 -9.15 -4.87 0.80
C LEU A 184 -10.23 -5.93 0.61
N ARG A 185 -11.44 -5.55 0.21
CA ARG A 185 -12.32 -6.49 -0.49
C ARG A 185 -11.70 -6.83 -1.85
N ARG A 186 -11.70 -8.10 -2.22
CA ARG A 186 -11.20 -8.51 -3.55
C ARG A 186 -11.88 -7.75 -4.69
N SER A 187 -13.15 -7.40 -4.55
CA SER A 187 -13.93 -6.68 -5.57
C SER A 187 -13.34 -5.31 -5.92
N VAL A 188 -12.58 -4.67 -5.00
CA VAL A 188 -11.95 -3.36 -5.28
C VAL A 188 -10.97 -3.44 -6.43
N LEU A 189 -10.29 -4.58 -6.62
CA LEU A 189 -9.36 -4.76 -7.74
C LEU A 189 -10.05 -4.69 -9.10
N GLY A 190 -11.32 -5.07 -9.17
CA GLY A 190 -12.13 -4.91 -10.39
C GLY A 190 -12.54 -3.47 -10.67
N LYS A 191 -12.59 -2.61 -9.63
CA LYS A 191 -12.93 -1.19 -9.75
C LYS A 191 -11.72 -0.32 -10.09
N VAL A 192 -10.59 -0.54 -9.42
CA VAL A 192 -9.41 0.35 -9.50
C VAL A 192 -8.17 -0.30 -10.13
N GLY A 193 -8.22 -1.59 -10.41
CA GLY A 193 -7.06 -2.35 -10.91
C GLY A 193 -6.06 -2.70 -9.81
N LEU A 194 -4.84 -2.98 -10.25
CA LEU A 194 -3.71 -3.34 -9.40
C LEU A 194 -2.94 -2.09 -8.93
N PHE A 195 -1.92 -2.28 -8.08
CA PHE A 195 -1.02 -1.22 -7.66
C PHE A 195 -0.19 -0.70 -8.84
N SER A 196 -0.15 0.62 -9.00
CA SER A 196 0.65 1.30 -10.03
C SER A 196 2.15 1.19 -9.72
N PRO A 197 3.04 1.32 -10.74
CA PRO A 197 4.48 1.14 -10.60
C PRO A 197 5.18 2.36 -9.97
N TRP A 198 4.57 2.96 -8.95
CA TRP A 198 5.20 3.95 -8.10
C TRP A 198 6.17 3.28 -7.12
N ARG A 199 7.32 3.91 -6.90
CA ARG A 199 8.28 3.39 -5.92
C ARG A 199 7.90 3.77 -4.50
N TYR A 200 7.42 4.98 -4.30
CA TYR A 200 7.16 5.59 -2.98
C TYR A 200 5.68 5.79 -2.69
N ALA A 201 4.89 6.12 -3.69
CA ALA A 201 3.50 6.57 -3.52
C ALA A 201 2.44 5.53 -3.99
N HIS A 202 2.80 4.25 -4.15
CA HIS A 202 1.87 3.23 -4.67
C HIS A 202 0.69 2.94 -3.72
N ASP A 203 0.85 3.11 -2.41
CA ASP A 203 -0.21 3.00 -1.41
C ASP A 203 -1.17 4.19 -1.48
N LEU A 204 -0.63 5.42 -1.52
CA LEU A 204 -1.40 6.66 -1.67
C LEU A 204 -2.16 6.68 -3.00
N ASP A 205 -1.51 6.31 -4.10
CA ASP A 205 -2.12 6.20 -5.42
C ASP A 205 -3.31 5.23 -5.42
N PHE A 206 -3.15 4.04 -4.82
CA PHE A 206 -4.22 3.06 -4.75
C PHE A 206 -5.43 3.57 -3.97
N LEU A 207 -5.20 4.22 -2.82
CA LEU A 207 -6.26 4.83 -2.01
C LEU A 207 -6.99 5.94 -2.77
N LEU A 208 -6.24 6.87 -3.35
CA LEU A 208 -6.83 8.02 -4.07
C LEU A 208 -7.58 7.58 -5.33
N ARG A 209 -7.06 6.59 -6.08
CA ARG A 209 -7.81 5.99 -7.19
C ARG A 209 -9.10 5.32 -6.71
N SER A 210 -9.06 4.62 -5.58
CA SER A 210 -10.27 4.03 -5.01
C SER A 210 -11.31 5.10 -4.70
N LEU A 211 -10.92 6.17 -4.02
CA LEU A 211 -11.81 7.29 -3.69
C LEU A 211 -12.35 8.00 -4.94
N ALA A 212 -11.53 8.21 -5.96
CA ALA A 212 -11.94 8.82 -7.22
C ALA A 212 -12.98 7.98 -7.99
N HIS A 213 -12.95 6.65 -7.83
CA HIS A 213 -13.94 5.74 -8.41
C HIS A 213 -15.15 5.46 -7.47
N GLY A 214 -15.38 6.32 -6.47
CA GLY A 214 -16.49 6.17 -5.52
C GLY A 214 -16.30 5.07 -4.49
N GLY A 215 -15.09 4.55 -4.33
CA GLY A 215 -14.75 3.60 -3.28
C GLY A 215 -14.79 4.24 -1.90
N ARG A 216 -15.09 3.45 -0.87
CA ARG A 216 -15.16 3.89 0.51
C ARG A 216 -14.12 3.20 1.37
N VAL A 217 -13.52 3.96 2.28
CA VAL A 217 -12.51 3.48 3.23
C VAL A 217 -13.10 3.54 4.65
N ALA A 218 -13.19 2.40 5.31
CA ALA A 218 -13.57 2.31 6.72
C ALA A 218 -12.32 2.50 7.61
N LEU A 219 -12.41 3.39 8.58
CA LEU A 219 -11.28 3.83 9.39
C LEU A 219 -11.47 3.37 10.85
N LEU A 220 -10.57 2.49 11.33
CA LEU A 220 -10.54 1.97 12.70
C LEU A 220 -9.31 2.54 13.44
N MET A 221 -9.18 3.87 13.44
CA MET A 221 -7.94 4.57 13.84
C MET A 221 -7.63 4.48 15.33
N GLU A 222 -8.63 4.25 16.19
CA GLU A 222 -8.46 4.11 17.64
C GLU A 222 -7.80 2.78 18.05
N LYS A 223 -7.67 1.81 17.13
CA LYS A 223 -7.05 0.51 17.39
C LYS A 223 -5.69 0.41 16.67
N PRO A 224 -4.57 0.46 17.38
CA PRO A 224 -3.24 0.31 16.78
C PRO A 224 -2.95 -1.17 16.47
N LEU A 225 -3.47 -1.65 15.32
CA LEU A 225 -3.40 -3.06 14.92
C LEU A 225 -2.22 -3.38 13.99
N LEU A 226 -1.38 -2.40 13.68
CA LEU A 226 -0.15 -2.56 12.91
C LEU A 226 1.01 -1.88 13.60
N SER A 227 2.12 -2.59 13.76
CA SER A 227 3.41 -2.00 14.13
C SER A 227 4.20 -1.70 12.85
N TYR A 228 4.31 -0.41 12.53
CA TYR A 228 5.15 0.09 11.43
C TYR A 228 6.59 0.23 11.90
N ARG A 229 7.53 -0.40 11.22
CA ARG A 229 8.94 -0.38 11.60
C ARG A 229 9.70 0.75 10.94
N ILE A 230 10.38 1.53 11.77
CA ILE A 230 11.26 2.62 11.32
C ILE A 230 12.71 2.16 11.42
N HIS A 231 13.39 2.07 10.27
CA HIS A 231 14.81 1.73 10.20
C HIS A 231 15.51 2.49 9.06
N PRO A 232 16.85 2.52 8.99
CA PRO A 232 17.58 3.30 7.98
C PRO A 232 17.27 2.92 6.53
N ALA A 233 16.92 1.65 6.28
CA ALA A 233 16.64 1.15 4.93
C ALA A 233 15.15 1.27 4.51
N ASN A 234 14.30 2.04 5.25
CA ASN A 234 12.95 2.33 4.76
C ASN A 234 13.02 3.09 3.43
N THR A 235 12.29 2.60 2.43
CA THR A 235 12.27 3.15 1.06
C THR A 235 12.02 4.66 1.01
N ILE A 236 11.12 5.18 1.84
CA ILE A 236 10.77 6.61 1.90
C ILE A 236 11.98 7.53 2.24
N LYS A 237 13.07 6.98 2.79
CA LYS A 237 14.29 7.72 3.15
C LYS A 237 15.34 7.74 2.04
N GLU A 238 15.13 7.02 0.94
CA GLU A 238 16.12 6.87 -0.11
C GLU A 238 16.34 8.16 -0.90
N ASP A 239 15.26 8.82 -1.34
CA ASP A 239 15.29 10.02 -2.19
C ASP A 239 14.06 10.90 -1.95
N HIS A 240 14.21 11.94 -1.15
CA HIS A 240 13.12 12.88 -0.85
C HIS A 240 12.61 13.63 -2.09
N GLY A 241 13.46 13.89 -3.08
CA GLY A 241 13.07 14.54 -4.32
C GLY A 241 12.14 13.65 -5.14
N ALA A 242 12.51 12.38 -5.32
CA ALA A 242 11.68 11.40 -6.03
C ALA A 242 10.36 11.13 -5.31
N VAL A 243 10.36 11.04 -3.97
CA VAL A 243 9.12 10.94 -3.16
C VAL A 243 8.20 12.11 -3.46
N ARG A 244 8.74 13.33 -3.49
CA ARG A 244 7.96 14.54 -3.74
C ARG A 244 7.39 14.59 -5.16
N LEU A 245 8.17 14.14 -6.17
CA LEU A 245 7.70 14.03 -7.56
C LEU A 245 6.52 13.07 -7.70
N GLU A 246 6.62 11.88 -7.11
CA GLU A 246 5.51 10.91 -7.13
C GLU A 246 4.28 11.46 -6.39
N TRP A 247 4.47 12.12 -5.26
CA TRP A 247 3.37 12.75 -4.52
C TRP A 247 2.62 13.78 -5.36
N VAL A 248 3.34 14.68 -6.04
CA VAL A 248 2.73 15.66 -6.97
C VAL A 248 1.95 14.96 -8.08
N ALA A 249 2.55 13.94 -8.71
CA ALA A 249 1.91 13.21 -9.80
C ALA A 249 0.63 12.50 -9.35
N VAL A 250 0.66 11.86 -8.20
CA VAL A 250 -0.49 11.16 -7.61
C VAL A 250 -1.59 12.15 -7.19
N ALA A 251 -1.23 13.28 -6.57
CA ALA A 251 -2.19 14.33 -6.24
C ALA A 251 -2.85 14.94 -7.48
N ALA A 252 -2.06 15.15 -8.56
CA ALA A 252 -2.60 15.64 -9.83
C ALA A 252 -3.54 14.63 -10.50
N SER A 253 -3.20 13.34 -10.47
CA SER A 253 -4.05 12.27 -10.99
C SER A 253 -5.39 12.21 -10.27
N TYR A 254 -5.36 12.35 -8.95
CA TYR A 254 -6.56 12.38 -8.13
C TYR A 254 -7.43 13.60 -8.46
N LEU A 255 -6.83 14.79 -8.51
CA LEU A 255 -7.54 16.03 -8.85
C LEU A 255 -8.18 15.94 -10.24
N ASP A 256 -7.44 15.45 -11.24
CA ASP A 256 -7.98 15.24 -12.59
C ASP A 256 -9.19 14.29 -12.57
N ALA A 257 -9.06 13.16 -11.88
CA ALA A 257 -10.12 12.15 -11.81
C ALA A 257 -11.39 12.68 -11.14
N ILE A 258 -11.29 13.46 -10.06
CA ILE A 258 -12.48 14.03 -9.41
C ILE A 258 -13.10 15.18 -10.24
N LEU A 259 -12.29 15.97 -10.96
CA LEU A 259 -12.80 17.07 -11.82
C LEU A 259 -13.45 16.58 -13.11
N THR A 260 -13.03 15.42 -13.62
CA THR A 260 -13.56 14.81 -14.86
C THR A 260 -14.60 13.72 -14.57
N GLY A 261 -14.78 13.36 -13.29
CA GLY A 261 -15.75 12.36 -12.85
C GLY A 261 -17.20 12.78 -13.07
N PRO A 262 -18.16 11.84 -12.95
CA PRO A 262 -19.57 12.10 -13.25
C PRO A 262 -20.28 12.95 -12.19
N ALA A 263 -19.74 13.01 -10.97
CA ALA A 263 -20.31 13.81 -9.89
C ALA A 263 -19.66 15.20 -9.84
N PRO A 264 -20.43 16.30 -9.67
CA PRO A 264 -19.85 17.62 -9.50
C PRO A 264 -19.05 17.67 -8.20
N VAL A 265 -17.89 18.32 -8.25
CA VAL A 265 -17.05 18.56 -7.07
C VAL A 265 -17.48 19.86 -6.41
N GLU A 266 -17.73 19.82 -5.11
CA GLU A 266 -18.09 21.01 -4.34
C GLU A 266 -16.92 22.00 -4.25
N TRP A 267 -17.24 23.31 -4.34
CA TRP A 267 -16.22 24.36 -4.26
C TRP A 267 -15.44 24.34 -2.93
N ALA A 268 -16.12 24.03 -1.83
CA ALA A 268 -15.47 23.92 -0.50
C ALA A 268 -14.36 22.87 -0.53
N ARG A 269 -14.62 21.70 -1.08
CA ARG A 269 -13.64 20.62 -1.26
C ARG A 269 -12.45 21.05 -2.10
N LEU A 270 -12.70 21.71 -3.25
CA LEU A 270 -11.62 22.21 -4.12
C LEU A 270 -10.77 23.29 -3.42
N THR A 271 -11.41 24.16 -2.64
CA THR A 271 -10.71 25.20 -1.88
C THR A 271 -9.80 24.59 -0.84
N GLU A 272 -10.30 23.63 -0.06
CA GLU A 272 -9.50 22.92 0.96
C GLU A 272 -8.34 22.14 0.32
N PHE A 273 -8.61 21.41 -0.77
CA PHE A 273 -7.59 20.68 -1.52
C PHE A 273 -6.50 21.63 -2.04
N THR A 274 -6.88 22.77 -2.62
CA THR A 274 -5.93 23.79 -3.10
C THR A 274 -5.09 24.36 -1.97
N ALA A 275 -5.68 24.65 -0.81
CA ALA A 275 -4.96 25.12 0.37
C ALA A 275 -3.91 24.10 0.86
N VAL A 276 -4.22 22.81 0.78
CA VAL A 276 -3.25 21.73 1.08
C VAL A 276 -2.09 21.76 0.07
N LEU A 277 -2.37 21.86 -1.23
CA LEU A 277 -1.33 21.95 -2.25
C LEU A 277 -0.42 23.16 -2.06
N GLU A 278 -0.97 24.30 -1.68
CA GLU A 278 -0.21 25.53 -1.37
C GLU A 278 0.67 25.35 -0.14
N ARG A 279 0.11 24.82 0.97
CA ARG A 279 0.83 24.52 2.21
C ARG A 279 2.10 23.70 1.96
N HIS A 280 2.01 22.70 1.09
CA HIS A 280 3.12 21.82 0.76
C HIS A 280 3.94 22.28 -0.44
N SER A 281 3.64 23.46 -1.02
CA SER A 281 4.26 23.99 -2.25
C SER A 281 4.16 23.03 -3.44
N LEU A 282 3.03 22.30 -3.57
CA LEU A 282 2.78 21.34 -4.65
C LEU A 282 1.95 21.92 -5.80
N LEU A 283 1.27 23.06 -5.59
CA LEU A 283 0.26 23.58 -6.51
C LEU A 283 0.81 23.75 -7.94
N ARG A 284 2.00 24.36 -8.08
CA ARG A 284 2.61 24.56 -9.41
C ARG A 284 2.92 23.24 -10.11
N GLY A 285 3.44 22.28 -9.37
CA GLY A 285 3.72 20.95 -9.91
C GLY A 285 2.44 20.24 -10.37
N VAL A 286 1.37 20.28 -9.56
CA VAL A 286 0.06 19.73 -9.90
C VAL A 286 -0.52 20.40 -11.16
N GLN A 287 -0.46 21.73 -11.28
CA GLN A 287 -0.90 22.47 -12.46
C GLN A 287 -0.14 22.03 -13.72
N LEU A 288 1.18 21.83 -13.63
CA LEU A 288 2.00 21.34 -14.74
C LEU A 288 1.62 19.92 -15.14
N CYS A 289 1.39 19.03 -14.17
CA CYS A 289 0.91 17.68 -14.43
C CYS A 289 -0.46 17.67 -15.13
N LEU A 290 -1.41 18.48 -14.67
CA LEU A 290 -2.72 18.63 -15.32
C LEU A 290 -2.63 19.16 -16.75
N ALA A 291 -1.74 20.13 -17.00
CA ALA A 291 -1.48 20.63 -18.33
C ALA A 291 -0.90 19.55 -19.26
N HIS A 292 0.00 18.71 -18.76
CA HIS A 292 0.55 17.57 -19.48
C HIS A 292 -0.53 16.55 -19.86
N LEU A 293 -1.42 16.18 -18.92
CA LEU A 293 -2.54 15.28 -19.20
C LEU A 293 -3.45 15.77 -20.31
N ARG A 294 -3.78 17.05 -20.31
CA ARG A 294 -4.63 17.67 -21.35
C ARG A 294 -3.96 17.73 -22.71
N ARG A 295 -2.63 17.83 -22.74
CA ARG A 295 -1.86 17.85 -23.99
C ARG A 295 -1.81 16.47 -24.65
N TYR A 296 -1.88 15.39 -23.88
CA TYR A 296 -1.78 14.00 -24.34
C TYR A 296 -3.00 13.17 -23.90
N PRO A 297 -4.22 13.54 -24.36
CA PRO A 297 -5.43 12.82 -23.99
C PRO A 297 -5.38 11.38 -24.53
N GLY A 298 -5.53 10.39 -23.64
CA GLY A 298 -5.51 8.97 -24.01
C GLY A 298 -4.14 8.32 -24.14
N GLY A 299 -3.06 9.07 -23.96
CA GLY A 299 -1.69 8.56 -23.94
C GLY A 299 -1.08 8.62 -22.55
N MET A 300 -0.37 7.58 -22.15
CA MET A 300 0.47 7.46 -20.96
C MET A 300 0.00 8.31 -19.76
N GLY A 301 -1.12 7.89 -19.15
CA GLY A 301 -1.69 8.59 -18.00
C GLY A 301 -0.69 8.72 -16.86
N LEU A 302 -0.94 9.68 -15.98
CA LEU A 302 -0.25 9.85 -14.70
C LEU A 302 -0.13 8.52 -13.93
N GLN A 303 -1.09 7.63 -14.10
CA GLN A 303 -1.22 6.34 -13.40
C GLN A 303 -0.01 5.40 -13.53
N ASN A 304 0.85 5.57 -14.53
CA ASN A 304 1.98 4.67 -14.78
C ASN A 304 3.35 5.33 -14.54
N GLY A 305 3.41 6.55 -14.03
CA GLY A 305 4.68 7.27 -13.87
C GLY A 305 5.40 7.59 -15.19
N ALA A 306 4.80 7.25 -16.35
CA ALA A 306 5.44 7.38 -17.65
C ALA A 306 5.82 8.82 -17.98
N MET A 307 5.06 9.80 -17.50
CA MET A 307 5.42 11.22 -17.67
C MET A 307 6.70 11.60 -16.92
N LEU A 308 7.02 10.96 -15.80
CA LEU A 308 8.28 11.19 -15.08
C LEU A 308 9.50 10.60 -15.82
N ALA A 309 9.27 9.74 -16.80
CA ALA A 309 10.32 9.24 -17.70
C ALA A 309 10.62 10.20 -18.86
N GLU A 310 9.80 11.24 -19.09
CA GLU A 310 10.05 12.26 -20.12
C GLU A 310 11.01 13.34 -19.59
N PRO A 311 12.27 13.43 -20.11
CA PRO A 311 13.30 14.28 -19.49
C PRO A 311 12.94 15.77 -19.43
N VAL A 312 12.30 16.29 -20.47
CA VAL A 312 11.92 17.71 -20.55
C VAL A 312 10.82 18.04 -19.53
N PHE A 313 9.82 17.17 -19.42
CA PHE A 313 8.75 17.33 -18.45
C PHE A 313 9.29 17.18 -17.01
N LEU A 314 10.10 16.14 -16.74
CA LEU A 314 10.71 15.92 -15.44
C LEU A 314 11.53 17.14 -14.98
N ALA A 315 12.38 17.69 -15.88
CA ALA A 315 13.19 18.88 -15.56
C ALA A 315 12.30 20.12 -15.29
N ALA A 316 11.17 20.25 -15.98
CA ALA A 316 10.20 21.32 -15.70
C ALA A 316 9.52 21.12 -14.35
N LEU A 317 9.10 19.89 -14.04
CA LEU A 317 8.43 19.55 -12.79
C LEU A 317 9.36 19.74 -11.56
N GLN A 318 10.61 19.34 -11.66
CA GLN A 318 11.63 19.54 -10.63
C GLN A 318 11.86 21.01 -10.26
N ARG A 319 11.62 21.95 -11.20
CA ARG A 319 11.67 23.39 -10.93
C ARG A 319 10.42 23.95 -10.25
N CYS A 320 9.35 23.17 -10.18
CA CYS A 320 8.05 23.59 -9.61
C CYS A 320 7.85 23.15 -8.15
N ILE A 321 8.71 22.25 -7.66
CA ILE A 321 8.53 21.58 -6.36
C ILE A 321 9.72 21.75 -5.39
#